data_c8c39c12ae43539607b5b6771c10aabd
#
_entry.id   c8c39c12ae43539607b5b6771c10aabd
#
_cell.length_a   1.000
_cell.length_b   1.000
_cell.length_c   1.000
_cell.angle_alpha   90.00
_cell.angle_beta   90.00
_cell.angle_gamma   90.00
#
_symmetry.space_group_name_H-M   'P 1'
#
loop_
_entity.id
_entity.type
_entity.pdbx_description
1 polymer ?
#
loop_
_entity_poly.entity_id
_entity_poly.type
_entity_poly.pdbx_seq_one_letter_code
_entity_poly.pdbx_strand_id
1 'polypeptide(L)'
;MILTTYNPFDLQIDRLFDETFRTLGRKAASWAPYCNAWETADHFGLELALPGWDPKDVKITHEDGVLTVEGSRQGETPESDRTYFLREMTMTSGNFTRSLTLPSYVNSEKAAASFKHGVLSIEFPKREEAKPRQITIKAQ
;
A
#
# COMPACT_ATOMS: atom_id res chain seq x y z
N MET A 1 12.71 30.09 -2.95
CA MET A 1 11.96 29.91 -1.69
C MET A 1 10.81 28.96 -1.97
N ILE A 2 10.97 27.71 -1.57
CA ILE A 2 9.90 26.71 -1.76
C ILE A 2 9.00 26.85 -0.54
N LEU A 3 7.81 27.40 -0.72
CA LEU A 3 6.76 27.34 0.30
C LEU A 3 6.25 25.89 0.33
N THR A 4 6.81 25.11 1.25
CA THR A 4 6.23 23.82 1.59
C THR A 4 4.92 24.12 2.30
N THR A 5 3.82 23.97 1.60
CA THR A 5 2.50 24.03 2.23
C THR A 5 2.42 22.87 3.22
N TYR A 6 2.53 23.17 4.49
CA TYR A 6 2.40 22.21 5.55
C TYR A 6 0.97 21.69 5.56
N ASN A 7 0.80 20.48 5.08
CA ASN A 7 -0.48 19.78 5.14
C ASN A 7 -0.49 18.95 6.43
N PRO A 8 -1.35 19.25 7.40
CA PRO A 8 -1.44 18.47 8.64
C PRO A 8 -1.76 16.99 8.39
N PHE A 9 -2.17 16.67 7.18
CA PHE A 9 -2.44 15.33 6.70
C PHE A 9 -1.16 14.50 6.50
N ASP A 10 -0.06 15.13 6.06
CA ASP A 10 1.22 14.46 5.82
C ASP A 10 1.78 13.85 7.12
N LEU A 11 1.56 14.51 8.25
CA LEU A 11 2.01 13.99 9.57
C LEU A 11 1.25 12.74 10.03
N GLN A 12 -0.03 12.62 9.68
CA GLN A 12 -0.80 11.43 10.06
C GLN A 12 -0.39 10.23 9.20
N ILE A 13 -0.12 10.45 7.92
CA ILE A 13 0.36 9.41 7.01
C ILE A 13 1.76 8.97 7.42
N ASP A 14 2.68 9.89 7.69
CA ASP A 14 4.04 9.56 8.14
C ASP A 14 4.02 8.77 9.45
N ARG A 15 3.16 9.09 10.41
CA ARG A 15 3.02 8.33 11.64
C ARG A 15 2.45 6.94 11.43
N LEU A 16 1.47 6.80 10.55
CA LEU A 16 0.90 5.50 10.18
C LEU A 16 1.95 4.58 9.55
N PHE A 17 2.79 5.13 8.69
CA PHE A 17 3.90 4.39 8.09
C PHE A 17 5.01 4.08 9.09
N ASP A 18 5.40 5.02 9.94
CA ASP A 18 6.49 4.88 10.92
C ASP A 18 6.18 3.81 11.99
N GLU A 19 4.97 3.78 12.55
CA GLU A 19 4.58 2.78 13.53
C GLU A 19 4.57 1.37 12.95
N THR A 20 4.08 1.23 11.74
CA THR A 20 4.05 -0.05 11.04
C THR A 20 5.46 -0.54 10.73
N PHE A 21 6.36 0.33 10.32
CA PHE A 21 7.76 0.01 10.07
C PHE A 21 8.53 -0.37 11.35
N ARG A 22 8.28 0.29 12.46
CA ARG A 22 8.93 -0.02 13.74
C ARG A 22 8.55 -1.38 14.29
N THR A 23 7.30 -1.78 14.11
CA THR A 23 6.80 -3.06 14.61
C THR A 23 7.29 -4.23 13.76
N LEU A 24 7.46 -4.03 12.45
CA LEU A 24 7.96 -5.04 11.51
C LEU A 24 9.49 -5.09 11.41
N GLY A 25 10.20 -4.02 11.80
CA GLY A 25 11.64 -3.86 11.62
C GLY A 25 12.54 -4.73 12.49
N ARG A 26 12.00 -5.66 13.27
CA ARG A 26 12.77 -6.58 14.13
C ARG A 26 12.77 -8.03 13.69
N LYS A 27 12.07 -8.42 12.66
CA LYS A 27 12.19 -9.76 12.07
C LYS A 27 12.99 -9.66 10.78
N ALA A 28 14.11 -10.40 10.77
CA ALA A 28 15.07 -10.61 9.69
C ALA A 28 14.64 -10.09 8.32
N ALA A 29 15.51 -9.29 7.70
CA ALA A 29 15.55 -8.79 6.33
C ALA A 29 14.63 -9.49 5.30
N SER A 30 13.33 -9.48 5.52
CA SER A 30 12.38 -9.80 4.49
C SER A 30 12.18 -8.55 3.64
N TRP A 31 12.36 -8.69 2.35
CA TRP A 31 12.02 -7.63 1.42
C TRP A 31 10.56 -7.18 1.63
N ALA A 32 10.33 -5.89 1.59
CA ALA A 32 8.98 -5.32 1.56
C ALA A 32 8.81 -4.51 0.28
N PRO A 33 7.66 -4.64 -0.41
CA PRO A 33 7.41 -3.86 -1.61
C PRO A 33 7.37 -2.37 -1.31
N TYR A 34 7.94 -1.56 -2.21
CA TYR A 34 7.76 -0.12 -2.16
C TYR A 34 6.29 0.23 -2.31
N CYS A 35 5.85 1.22 -1.56
CA CYS A 35 4.46 1.62 -1.51
C CYS A 35 4.32 3.13 -1.66
N ASN A 36 3.37 3.55 -2.49
CA ASN A 36 2.86 4.92 -2.53
C ASN A 36 1.48 4.96 -1.90
N ALA A 37 1.19 6.01 -1.17
CA ALA A 37 -0.15 6.35 -0.72
C ALA A 37 -0.53 7.71 -1.25
N TRP A 38 -1.75 7.84 -1.75
CA TRP A 38 -2.27 9.09 -2.32
C TRP A 38 -3.74 9.27 -1.96
N GLU A 39 -4.23 10.47 -2.11
CA GLU A 39 -5.65 10.74 -2.01
C GLU A 39 -6.12 11.81 -2.99
N THR A 40 -7.39 11.74 -3.28
CA THR A 40 -8.16 12.75 -4.00
C THR A 40 -9.30 13.23 -3.11
N ALA A 41 -10.17 14.12 -3.63
CA ALA A 41 -11.37 14.51 -2.90
C ALA A 41 -12.27 13.32 -2.53
N ASP A 42 -12.32 12.30 -3.39
CA ASP A 42 -13.27 11.18 -3.27
C ASP A 42 -12.64 9.84 -2.90
N HIS A 43 -11.35 9.67 -3.11
CA HIS A 43 -10.67 8.38 -2.96
C HIS A 43 -9.38 8.49 -2.14
N PHE A 44 -9.04 7.39 -1.51
CA PHE A 44 -7.72 7.10 -0.98
C PHE A 44 -7.14 5.90 -1.74
N GLY A 45 -5.88 5.95 -2.10
CA GLY A 45 -5.25 4.90 -2.89
C GLY A 45 -3.90 4.47 -2.37
N LEU A 46 -3.58 3.21 -2.61
CA LEU A 46 -2.28 2.60 -2.35
C LEU A 46 -1.76 1.96 -3.63
N GLU A 47 -0.47 2.04 -3.84
CA GLU A 47 0.22 1.38 -4.93
C GLU A 47 1.43 0.64 -4.38
N LEU A 48 1.55 -0.63 -4.70
CA LEU A 48 2.69 -1.47 -4.28
C LEU A 48 3.43 -1.99 -5.51
N ALA A 49 4.74 -1.81 -5.52
CA ALA A 49 5.60 -2.32 -6.58
C ALA A 49 5.89 -3.81 -6.35
N LEU A 50 5.36 -4.65 -7.21
CA LEU A 50 5.48 -6.11 -7.15
C LEU A 50 5.99 -6.68 -8.49
N PRO A 51 7.20 -6.29 -8.93
CA PRO A 51 7.73 -6.76 -10.20
C PRO A 51 7.95 -8.27 -10.17
N GLY A 52 7.48 -8.95 -11.20
CA GLY A 52 7.61 -10.40 -11.33
C GLY A 52 6.62 -11.24 -10.51
N TRP A 53 5.72 -10.60 -9.77
CA TRP A 53 4.67 -11.28 -9.02
C TRP A 53 3.42 -11.52 -9.88
N ASP A 54 2.73 -12.60 -9.61
CA ASP A 54 1.42 -12.90 -10.19
C ASP A 54 0.33 -12.54 -9.17
N PRO A 55 -0.81 -11.99 -9.57
CA PRO A 55 -1.92 -11.69 -8.66
C PRO A 55 -2.35 -12.86 -7.77
N LYS A 56 -2.23 -14.09 -8.24
CA LYS A 56 -2.57 -15.31 -7.48
C LYS A 56 -1.66 -15.56 -6.28
N ASP A 57 -0.44 -15.01 -6.30
CA ASP A 57 0.55 -15.17 -5.23
C ASP A 57 0.43 -14.07 -4.18
N VAL A 58 -0.51 -13.15 -4.34
CA VAL A 58 -0.74 -12.00 -3.47
C VAL A 58 -2.13 -12.07 -2.84
N LYS A 59 -2.18 -11.89 -1.54
CA LYS A 59 -3.41 -11.86 -0.76
C LYS A 59 -3.56 -10.51 -0.07
N ILE A 60 -4.75 -9.96 -0.11
CA ILE A 60 -5.11 -8.72 0.55
C ILE A 60 -6.17 -9.01 1.58
N THR A 61 -5.96 -8.60 2.82
CA THR A 61 -6.94 -8.71 3.91
C THR A 61 -7.12 -7.37 4.61
N HIS A 62 -8.32 -7.12 5.10
CA HIS A 62 -8.64 -5.96 5.91
C HIS A 62 -9.35 -6.42 7.17
N GLU A 63 -8.80 -6.06 8.32
CA GLU A 63 -9.35 -6.40 9.64
C GLU A 63 -9.01 -5.29 10.63
N ASP A 64 -9.98 -4.87 11.41
CA ASP A 64 -9.83 -3.86 12.46
C ASP A 64 -9.12 -2.55 12.02
N GLY A 65 -9.45 -2.07 10.82
CA GLY A 65 -8.85 -0.87 10.25
C GLY A 65 -7.44 -1.08 9.69
N VAL A 66 -6.91 -2.29 9.72
CA VAL A 66 -5.59 -2.63 9.18
C VAL A 66 -5.74 -3.37 7.87
N LEU A 67 -5.11 -2.85 6.84
CA LEU A 67 -4.93 -3.52 5.55
C LEU A 67 -3.63 -4.29 5.57
N THR A 68 -3.68 -5.57 5.26
CA THR A 68 -2.48 -6.41 5.13
C THR A 68 -2.39 -6.96 3.72
N VAL A 69 -1.25 -6.75 3.09
CA VAL A 69 -0.90 -7.32 1.79
C VAL A 69 0.23 -8.33 2.02
N GLU A 70 -0.03 -9.56 1.67
CA GLU A 70 0.90 -10.67 1.82
C GLU A 70 1.19 -11.30 0.47
N GLY A 71 2.42 -11.66 0.24
CA GLY A 71 2.83 -12.42 -0.93
C GLY A 71 3.68 -13.62 -0.53
N SER A 72 3.45 -14.73 -1.20
CA SER A 72 4.24 -15.94 -1.07
C SER A 72 4.50 -16.55 -2.44
N ARG A 73 5.75 -16.60 -2.84
CA ARG A 73 6.17 -17.16 -4.12
C ARG A 73 7.44 -17.96 -3.95
N GLN A 74 7.42 -19.18 -4.42
CA GLN A 74 8.63 -19.98 -4.49
C GLN A 74 9.61 -19.34 -5.49
N GLY A 75 10.88 -19.27 -5.10
CA GLY A 75 11.95 -18.87 -6.01
C GLY A 75 12.07 -19.84 -7.18
N GLU A 76 12.78 -19.42 -8.22
CA GLU A 76 13.18 -20.31 -9.29
C GLU A 76 13.86 -21.55 -8.70
N THR A 77 13.40 -22.71 -9.12
CA THR A 77 14.02 -23.98 -8.73
C THR A 77 15.50 -24.00 -9.17
N PRO A 78 16.39 -24.64 -8.38
CA PRO A 78 17.82 -24.74 -8.72
C PRO A 78 18.12 -25.45 -10.03
N GLU A 79 17.12 -25.92 -10.76
CA GLU A 79 17.24 -26.63 -12.03
C GLU A 79 17.65 -25.75 -13.22
N SER A 80 17.80 -24.45 -13.03
CA SER A 80 18.40 -23.63 -14.08
C SER A 80 19.91 -23.86 -14.09
N ASP A 81 20.47 -24.29 -15.20
CA ASP A 81 21.92 -24.38 -15.48
C ASP A 81 22.63 -23.01 -15.43
N ARG A 82 22.00 -22.02 -14.76
CA ARG A 82 22.48 -20.66 -14.68
C ARG A 82 23.42 -20.46 -13.52
N THR A 83 24.60 -19.95 -13.81
CA THR A 83 25.51 -19.41 -12.82
C THR A 83 25.38 -17.89 -12.79
N TYR A 84 24.93 -17.32 -11.69
CA TYR A 84 24.81 -15.87 -11.56
C TYR A 84 26.15 -15.26 -11.17
N PHE A 85 26.67 -14.37 -11.99
CA PHE A 85 27.84 -13.54 -11.65
C PHE A 85 27.43 -12.31 -10.82
N LEU A 86 26.19 -11.85 -11.00
CA LEU A 86 25.57 -10.77 -10.25
C LEU A 86 24.07 -11.08 -10.10
N ARG A 87 23.57 -10.98 -8.90
CA ARG A 87 22.15 -11.18 -8.59
C ARG A 87 21.67 -10.14 -7.58
N GLU A 88 21.03 -9.10 -8.07
CA GLU A 88 20.46 -8.02 -7.26
C GLU A 88 18.93 -8.12 -7.16
N MET A 89 18.29 -8.76 -8.14
CA MET A 89 16.83 -8.92 -8.19
C MET A 89 16.39 -10.07 -7.28
N THR A 90 16.30 -9.81 -5.98
CA THR A 90 15.82 -10.80 -4.98
C THR A 90 14.34 -10.63 -4.64
N MET A 91 13.72 -9.56 -5.11
CA MET A 91 12.34 -9.13 -4.79
C MET A 91 11.25 -9.93 -5.52
N THR A 92 11.62 -10.77 -6.48
CA THR A 92 10.67 -11.50 -7.33
C THR A 92 10.20 -12.82 -6.74
N SER A 93 10.71 -13.20 -5.59
CA SER A 93 10.37 -14.45 -4.91
C SER A 93 10.49 -14.34 -3.40
N GLY A 94 10.06 -15.35 -2.69
CA GLY A 94 10.06 -15.38 -1.23
C GLY A 94 8.72 -14.93 -0.65
N ASN A 95 8.75 -14.43 0.56
CA ASN A 95 7.58 -13.98 1.28
C ASN A 95 7.71 -12.51 1.63
N PHE A 96 6.62 -11.79 1.57
CA PHE A 96 6.52 -10.45 2.14
C PHE A 96 5.19 -10.27 2.86
N THR A 97 5.18 -9.39 3.82
CA THR A 97 3.97 -8.91 4.48
C THR A 97 4.09 -7.40 4.64
N ARG A 98 3.08 -6.69 4.20
CA ARG A 98 2.97 -5.24 4.41
C ARG A 98 1.63 -4.91 5.02
N SER A 99 1.64 -4.29 6.18
CA SER A 99 0.44 -3.87 6.91
C SER A 99 0.37 -2.35 7.00
N LEU A 100 -0.80 -1.80 6.78
CA LEU A 100 -1.07 -0.37 6.76
C LEU A 100 -2.36 -0.11 7.51
N THR A 101 -2.34 0.82 8.45
CA THR A 101 -3.58 1.28 9.08
C THR A 101 -4.30 2.23 8.12
N LEU A 102 -5.53 1.91 7.76
CA LEU A 102 -6.32 2.77 6.87
C LEU A 102 -6.90 3.95 7.64
N PRO A 103 -6.97 5.13 7.03
CA PRO A 103 -7.68 6.26 7.60
C PRO A 103 -9.15 5.93 7.88
N SER A 104 -9.71 6.42 8.97
CA SER A 104 -11.08 6.12 9.38
C SER A 104 -12.16 6.61 8.41
N TYR A 105 -11.81 7.54 7.54
CA TYR A 105 -12.72 8.11 6.53
C TYR A 105 -12.83 7.29 5.26
N VAL A 106 -12.06 6.22 5.09
CA VAL A 106 -12.20 5.35 3.92
C VAL A 106 -13.27 4.29 4.11
N ASN A 107 -13.92 3.94 3.02
CA ASN A 107 -14.87 2.83 2.99
C ASN A 107 -14.16 1.58 2.45
N SER A 108 -13.68 0.74 3.35
CA SER A 108 -12.95 -0.48 2.99
C SER A 108 -13.83 -1.57 2.34
N GLU A 109 -15.15 -1.55 2.59
CA GLU A 109 -16.07 -2.50 1.99
C GLU A 109 -16.22 -2.32 0.48
N LYS A 110 -15.95 -1.10 -0.01
CA LYS A 110 -15.99 -0.74 -1.42
C LYS A 110 -14.60 -0.63 -2.06
N ALA A 111 -13.62 -1.26 -1.45
CA ALA A 111 -12.26 -1.30 -2.00
C ALA A 111 -12.24 -2.01 -3.36
N ALA A 112 -11.45 -1.46 -4.27
CA ALA A 112 -11.16 -2.08 -5.55
C ALA A 112 -9.65 -2.27 -5.70
N ALA A 113 -9.24 -3.46 -6.09
CA ALA A 113 -7.84 -3.77 -6.35
C ALA A 113 -7.63 -4.14 -7.82
N SER A 114 -6.55 -3.68 -8.39
CA SER A 114 -6.10 -4.01 -9.74
C SER A 114 -4.60 -4.28 -9.77
N PHE A 115 -4.19 -5.14 -10.68
CA PHE A 115 -2.78 -5.48 -10.86
C PHE A 115 -2.39 -5.26 -12.32
N LYS A 116 -1.47 -4.34 -12.57
CA LYS A 116 -1.04 -4.00 -13.91
C LYS A 116 0.44 -3.60 -13.94
N HIS A 117 1.17 -4.14 -14.89
CA HIS A 117 2.61 -3.84 -15.09
C HIS A 117 3.47 -4.02 -13.84
N GLY A 118 3.17 -5.02 -13.01
CA GLY A 118 3.90 -5.26 -11.77
C GLY A 118 3.54 -4.28 -10.63
N VAL A 119 2.47 -3.52 -10.77
CA VAL A 119 1.97 -2.63 -9.72
C VAL A 119 0.60 -3.09 -9.26
N LEU A 120 0.47 -3.34 -7.96
CA LEU A 120 -0.79 -3.56 -7.29
C LEU A 120 -1.34 -2.21 -6.87
N SER A 121 -2.50 -1.84 -7.39
CA SER A 121 -3.22 -0.61 -7.02
C SER A 121 -4.47 -0.98 -6.25
N ILE A 122 -4.67 -0.35 -5.10
CA ILE A 122 -5.85 -0.55 -4.24
C ILE A 122 -6.47 0.82 -4.01
N GLU A 123 -7.73 0.98 -4.39
CA GLU A 123 -8.48 2.22 -4.22
C GLU A 123 -9.64 2.02 -3.26
N PHE A 124 -9.82 2.98 -2.39
CA PHE A 124 -10.89 3.03 -1.40
C PHE A 124 -11.67 4.32 -1.59
N PRO A 125 -12.97 4.27 -1.85
CA PRO A 125 -13.77 5.49 -1.83
C PRO A 125 -13.83 6.04 -0.40
N LYS A 126 -13.84 7.34 -0.29
CA LYS A 126 -14.08 8.01 1.00
C LYS A 126 -15.56 7.86 1.38
N ARG A 127 -15.81 7.79 2.68
CA ARG A 127 -17.19 7.81 3.19
C ARG A 127 -17.85 9.12 2.80
N GLU A 128 -19.14 9.11 2.53
CA GLU A 128 -19.88 10.32 2.12
C GLU A 128 -19.75 11.46 3.13
N GLU A 129 -19.69 11.15 4.43
CA GLU A 129 -19.51 12.13 5.51
C GLU A 129 -18.16 12.83 5.48
N ALA A 130 -17.16 12.19 4.88
CA ALA A 130 -15.79 12.70 4.80
C ALA A 130 -15.52 13.50 3.51
N LYS A 131 -16.45 13.45 2.53
CA LYS A 131 -16.30 14.18 1.28
C LYS A 131 -16.62 15.66 1.47
N PRO A 132 -15.95 16.56 0.75
CA PRO A 132 -16.30 17.97 0.74
C PRO A 132 -17.76 18.18 0.33
N ARG A 133 -18.49 18.97 1.08
CA ARG A 133 -19.87 19.35 0.73
C ARG A 133 -20.05 20.85 0.78
N GLN A 134 -20.85 21.37 -0.10
CA GLN A 134 -21.22 22.77 -0.09
C GLN A 134 -22.39 23.00 0.87
N ILE A 135 -22.26 24.00 1.72
CA ILE A 135 -23.34 24.44 2.62
C ILE A 135 -24.02 25.65 1.99
N THR A 136 -25.32 25.56 1.75
CA THR A 136 -26.09 26.65 1.21
C THR A 136 -26.50 27.61 2.33
N ILE A 137 -26.18 28.89 2.14
CA ILE A 137 -26.61 29.94 3.06
C ILE A 137 -28.07 30.33 2.68
N LYS A 138 -28.95 30.21 3.64
CA LYS A 138 -30.33 30.72 3.47
C LYS A 138 -30.37 32.14 3.98
N ALA A 139 -30.85 33.06 3.12
CA ALA A 139 -31.17 34.44 3.56
C ALA A 139 -32.38 34.42 4.49
N GLN A 140 -32.27 35.14 5.57
CA GLN A 140 -33.40 35.40 6.48
C GLN A 140 -34.06 36.72 6.14
#